data_732e8ea2a88f2fdf8d87ef3fa063b887
#
_entry.id   732e8ea2a88f2fdf8d87ef3fa063b887
#
_cell.length_a   1.000
_cell.length_b   1.000
_cell.length_c   1.000
_cell.angle_alpha   90.00
_cell.angle_beta   90.00
_cell.angle_gamma   90.00
#
_symmetry.space_group_name_H-M   'P 1'
#
loop_
_entity.id
_entity.type
_entity.pdbx_description
1 polymer ?
#
loop_
_entity_poly.entity_id
_entity_poly.type
_entity_poly.pdbx_seq_one_letter_code
_entity_poly.pdbx_strand_id
1 'polypeptide(L)'
;TNANLPEEGYELVINEQGIHIDASTPHGVFHALTTLRWMRPPDAQKAWAIPHGAMRDAPRFPHRGLLLDCCRHFMEPDYVKRMIDLLALHKMSVMHWHLT
;
A
#
# COMPACT_ATOMS: atom_id res chain seq x y z
N THR A 1 -6.83 -13.40 -10.60
CA THR A 1 -5.72 -13.91 -9.76
C THR A 1 -4.63 -14.46 -10.67
N ASN A 2 -3.40 -14.02 -10.50
CA ASN A 2 -2.27 -14.43 -11.32
C ASN A 2 -1.15 -15.05 -10.45
N ALA A 3 -1.05 -16.37 -10.42
CA ALA A 3 -0.08 -17.12 -9.60
C ALA A 3 1.39 -16.87 -10.01
N ASN A 4 1.64 -16.25 -11.17
CA ASN A 4 3.00 -15.95 -11.66
C ASN A 4 3.54 -14.62 -11.12
N LEU A 5 2.73 -13.84 -10.42
CA LEU A 5 3.17 -12.62 -9.78
C LEU A 5 3.81 -12.91 -8.42
N PRO A 6 4.81 -12.10 -7.99
CA PRO A 6 5.35 -12.19 -6.64
C PRO A 6 4.26 -12.01 -5.57
N GLU A 7 4.50 -12.48 -4.37
CA GLU A 7 3.53 -12.45 -3.26
C GLU A 7 2.94 -11.07 -3.01
N GLU A 8 3.75 -10.02 -3.07
CA GLU A 8 3.30 -8.63 -2.89
C GLU A 8 3.18 -7.88 -4.22
N GLY A 9 3.32 -8.59 -5.35
CA GLY A 9 3.25 -8.00 -6.67
C GLY A 9 1.83 -7.86 -7.18
N TYR A 10 1.64 -6.98 -8.16
CA TYR A 10 0.35 -6.77 -8.82
C TYR A 10 0.53 -6.27 -10.25
N GLU A 11 -0.51 -6.47 -11.03
CA GLU A 11 -0.75 -5.78 -12.30
C GLU A 11 -1.99 -4.91 -12.18
N LEU A 12 -1.90 -3.69 -12.65
CA LEU A 12 -2.98 -2.71 -12.63
C LEU A 12 -3.19 -2.21 -14.05
N VAL A 13 -4.41 -2.40 -14.56
CA VAL A 13 -4.81 -1.94 -15.90
C VAL A 13 -5.99 -0.99 -15.76
N ILE A 14 -5.88 0.18 -16.37
CA ILE A 14 -6.92 1.20 -16.40
C ILE A 14 -7.25 1.50 -17.86
N ASN A 15 -8.49 1.25 -18.23
CA ASN A 15 -8.97 1.46 -19.60
C ASN A 15 -10.46 1.90 -19.60
N GLU A 16 -11.06 1.96 -20.76
CA GLU A 16 -12.47 2.34 -20.93
C GLU A 16 -13.45 1.39 -20.23
N GLN A 17 -13.05 0.15 -20.01
CA GLN A 17 -13.87 -0.87 -19.32
C GLN A 17 -13.79 -0.76 -17.80
N GLY A 18 -12.84 0.02 -17.29
CA GLY A 18 -12.65 0.24 -15.87
C GLY A 18 -11.24 -0.06 -15.36
N ILE A 19 -11.17 -0.37 -14.08
CA ILE A 19 -9.93 -0.69 -13.38
C ILE A 19 -9.88 -2.19 -13.14
N HIS A 20 -8.81 -2.82 -13.58
CA HIS A 20 -8.56 -4.25 -13.41
C HIS A 20 -7.27 -4.47 -12.63
N ILE A 21 -7.36 -5.26 -11.57
CA ILE A 21 -6.22 -5.61 -10.71
C ILE A 21 -6.04 -7.12 -10.71
N ASP A 22 -4.84 -7.56 -11.04
CA ASP A 22 -4.39 -8.94 -10.88
C ASP A 22 -3.25 -9.02 -9.86
N ALA A 23 -3.35 -9.99 -8.96
CA ALA A 23 -2.33 -10.29 -7.98
C ALA A 23 -2.35 -11.77 -7.62
N SER A 24 -1.25 -12.29 -7.09
CA SER A 24 -1.19 -13.68 -6.60
C SER A 24 -1.80 -13.81 -5.20
N THR A 25 -1.81 -12.73 -4.43
CA THR A 25 -2.29 -12.69 -3.04
C THR A 25 -3.13 -11.45 -2.77
N PRO A 26 -3.94 -11.45 -1.69
CA PRO A 26 -4.63 -10.23 -1.22
C PRO A 26 -3.67 -9.09 -0.89
N HIS A 27 -2.44 -9.38 -0.49
CA HIS A 27 -1.41 -8.38 -0.20
C HIS A 27 -1.05 -7.56 -1.45
N GLY A 28 -0.89 -8.24 -2.59
CA GLY A 28 -0.68 -7.56 -3.87
C GLY A 28 -1.86 -6.67 -4.27
N VAL A 29 -3.09 -7.13 -4.06
CA VAL A 29 -4.31 -6.33 -4.29
C VAL A 29 -4.30 -5.07 -3.42
N PHE A 30 -3.94 -5.22 -2.15
CA PHE A 30 -3.82 -4.08 -1.22
C PHE A 30 -2.82 -3.03 -1.73
N HIS A 31 -1.67 -3.45 -2.24
CA HIS A 31 -0.67 -2.54 -2.82
C HIS A 31 -1.18 -1.86 -4.11
N ALA A 32 -1.93 -2.56 -4.94
CA ALA A 32 -2.55 -1.95 -6.12
C ALA A 32 -3.56 -0.86 -5.73
N LEU A 33 -4.40 -1.11 -4.74
CA LEU A 33 -5.35 -0.12 -4.22
C LEU A 33 -4.62 1.09 -3.60
N THR A 34 -3.51 0.87 -2.94
CA THR A 34 -2.66 1.94 -2.40
C THR A 34 -2.08 2.79 -3.54
N THR A 35 -1.64 2.19 -4.62
CA THR A 35 -1.20 2.91 -5.83
C THR A 35 -2.32 3.78 -6.41
N LEU A 36 -3.53 3.24 -6.54
CA LEU A 36 -4.69 4.02 -6.99
C LEU A 36 -4.96 5.21 -6.07
N ARG A 37 -4.84 5.02 -4.77
CA ARG A 37 -4.98 6.10 -3.79
C ARG A 37 -3.95 7.21 -4.01
N TRP A 38 -2.70 6.87 -4.31
CA TRP A 38 -1.64 7.83 -4.62
C TRP A 38 -1.84 8.56 -5.94
N MET A 39 -2.57 7.96 -6.89
CA MET A 39 -2.91 8.60 -8.16
C MET A 39 -3.98 9.68 -8.02
N ARG A 40 -4.68 9.72 -6.90
CA ARG A 40 -5.69 10.74 -6.62
C ARG A 40 -5.02 12.09 -6.35
N PRO A 41 -5.46 13.18 -7.01
CA PRO A 41 -4.97 14.52 -6.71
C PRO A 41 -5.24 14.91 -5.25
N PRO A 42 -4.32 15.64 -4.57
CA PRO A 42 -4.49 16.01 -3.16
C PRO A 42 -5.74 16.84 -2.87
N ASP A 43 -6.14 17.66 -3.83
CA ASP A 43 -7.28 18.59 -3.75
C ASP A 43 -8.55 18.05 -4.43
N ALA A 44 -8.59 16.77 -4.73
CA ALA A 44 -9.72 16.15 -5.43
C ALA A 44 -10.96 16.06 -4.53
N GLN A 45 -11.66 17.19 -4.37
CA GLN A 45 -13.00 17.21 -3.77
C GLN A 45 -14.11 17.03 -4.81
N LYS A 46 -13.75 17.09 -6.10
CA LYS A 46 -14.63 16.89 -7.24
C LYS A 46 -14.23 15.63 -8.01
N ALA A 47 -15.05 15.23 -8.99
CA ALA A 47 -14.69 14.14 -9.88
C ALA A 47 -13.31 14.38 -10.52
N TRP A 48 -12.47 13.37 -10.49
CA TRP A 48 -11.14 13.39 -11.07
C TRP A 48 -10.96 12.20 -12.01
N ALA A 49 -10.12 12.36 -13.02
CA ALA A 49 -9.84 11.32 -14.00
C ALA A 49 -8.53 10.61 -13.68
N ILE A 50 -8.52 9.30 -13.84
CA ILE A 50 -7.30 8.49 -13.81
C ILE A 50 -6.87 8.26 -15.26
N PRO A 51 -5.61 8.52 -15.62
CA PRO A 51 -5.13 8.24 -16.97
C PRO A 51 -5.18 6.73 -17.27
N HIS A 52 -5.53 6.40 -18.50
CA HIS A 52 -5.43 5.03 -18.98
C HIS A 52 -3.98 4.58 -19.04
N GLY A 53 -3.76 3.31 -18.72
CA GLY A 53 -2.44 2.72 -18.75
C GLY A 53 -2.40 1.36 -18.07
N ALA A 54 -1.23 0.76 -18.12
CA ALA A 54 -0.97 -0.51 -17.44
C ALA A 54 0.36 -0.41 -16.68
N MET A 55 0.39 -0.98 -15.49
CA MET A 55 1.61 -1.10 -14.72
C MET A 55 1.71 -2.48 -14.07
N ARG A 56 2.93 -2.93 -13.94
CA ARG A 56 3.28 -4.12 -13.17
C ARG A 56 4.31 -3.69 -12.14
N ASP A 57 4.06 -3.97 -10.89
CA ASP A 57 4.90 -3.54 -9.78
C ASP A 57 5.01 -4.62 -8.72
N ALA A 58 6.14 -4.63 -8.05
CA ALA A 58 6.41 -5.50 -6.92
C ALA A 58 7.50 -4.88 -6.05
N PRO A 59 7.49 -5.13 -4.72
CA PRO A 59 8.55 -4.66 -3.86
C PRO A 59 9.91 -5.22 -4.28
N ARG A 60 10.91 -4.38 -4.24
CA ARG A 60 12.30 -4.79 -4.50
C ARG A 60 12.87 -5.62 -3.34
N PHE A 61 12.43 -5.32 -2.10
CA PHE A 61 12.85 -6.00 -0.88
C PHE A 61 11.62 -6.51 -0.13
N PRO A 62 11.62 -7.76 0.36
CA PRO A 62 10.49 -8.29 1.14
C PRO A 62 10.36 -7.64 2.52
N HIS A 63 11.47 -7.23 3.14
CA HIS A 63 11.47 -6.55 4.43
C HIS A 63 11.57 -5.04 4.25
N ARG A 64 10.49 -4.34 4.54
CA ARG A 64 10.38 -2.89 4.51
C ARG A 64 9.72 -2.45 5.81
N GLY A 65 10.53 -2.14 6.79
CA GLY A 65 10.07 -1.99 8.17
C GLY A 65 10.40 -0.66 8.82
N LEU A 66 9.68 -0.41 9.90
CA LEU A 66 9.92 0.69 10.81
C LEU A 66 9.91 0.15 12.24
N LEU A 67 10.84 0.61 13.06
CA LEU A 67 10.84 0.35 14.49
C LEU A 67 10.19 1.53 15.22
N LEU A 68 9.18 1.24 16.03
CA LEU A 68 8.54 2.21 16.93
C LEU A 68 8.85 1.84 18.37
N ASP A 69 9.61 2.71 19.06
CA ASP A 69 10.01 2.50 20.45
C ASP A 69 9.00 3.16 21.39
N CYS A 70 8.13 2.34 21.97
CA CYS A 70 7.18 2.75 23.01
C CYS A 70 7.66 2.40 24.42
N CYS A 71 8.86 1.82 24.55
CA CYS A 71 9.46 1.51 25.83
C CYS A 71 10.05 2.75 26.51
N ARG A 72 10.86 3.50 25.76
CA ARG A 72 11.53 4.70 26.27
C ARG A 72 10.62 5.92 26.35
N HIS A 73 9.66 6.00 25.44
CA HIS A 73 8.63 7.02 25.41
C HIS A 73 7.28 6.39 25.13
N PHE A 74 6.35 6.52 26.06
CA PHE A 74 4.98 6.04 25.88
C PHE A 74 4.31 6.79 24.71
N MET A 75 3.60 6.02 23.90
CA MET A 75 2.78 6.58 22.81
C MET A 75 1.35 6.05 22.93
N GLU A 76 0.40 6.97 22.83
CA GLU A 76 -1.02 6.65 22.90
C GLU A 76 -1.43 5.68 21.77
N PRO A 77 -2.42 4.80 22.00
CA PRO A 77 -2.89 3.85 20.99
C PRO A 77 -3.24 4.49 19.65
N ASP A 78 -3.84 5.67 19.66
CA ASP A 78 -4.21 6.39 18.43
C ASP A 78 -3.00 6.81 17.61
N TYR A 79 -1.90 7.16 18.27
CA TYR A 79 -0.64 7.43 17.58
C TYR A 79 -0.10 6.16 16.89
N VAL A 80 -0.11 5.03 17.60
CA VAL A 80 0.35 3.75 17.05
C VAL A 80 -0.50 3.33 15.84
N LYS A 81 -1.82 3.45 15.93
CA LYS A 81 -2.74 3.19 14.81
C LYS A 81 -2.44 4.09 13.60
N ARG A 82 -2.17 5.36 13.85
CA ARG A 82 -1.79 6.31 12.80
C ARG A 82 -0.47 5.90 12.12
N MET A 83 0.49 5.40 12.88
CA MET A 83 1.75 4.89 12.32
C MET A 83 1.51 3.66 11.43
N ILE A 84 0.62 2.76 11.83
CA ILE A 84 0.23 1.60 11.00
C ILE A 84 -0.40 2.07 9.68
N ASP A 85 -1.29 3.05 9.72
CA ASP A 85 -1.91 3.62 8.51
C ASP A 85 -0.86 4.24 7.57
N LEU A 86 0.12 4.95 8.14
CA LEU A 86 1.22 5.53 7.36
C LEU A 86 2.12 4.45 6.75
N LEU A 87 2.42 3.39 7.48
CA LEU A 87 3.17 2.24 6.96
C LEU A 87 2.43 1.60 5.78
N ALA A 88 1.12 1.38 5.92
CA ALA A 88 0.28 0.85 4.86
C ALA A 88 0.29 1.76 3.62
N LEU A 89 0.17 3.07 3.82
CA LEU A 89 0.19 4.06 2.75
C LEU A 89 1.52 4.09 1.97
N HIS A 90 2.63 3.74 2.62
CA HIS A 90 3.96 3.66 2.01
C HIS A 90 4.34 2.23 1.59
N LYS A 91 3.38 1.30 1.59
CA LYS A 91 3.59 -0.11 1.22
C LYS A 91 4.69 -0.80 2.03
N MET A 92 4.84 -0.42 3.29
CA MET A 92 5.75 -1.08 4.21
C MET A 92 5.20 -2.45 4.62
N SER A 93 6.06 -3.41 4.94
CA SER A 93 5.65 -4.79 5.21
C SER A 93 5.75 -5.17 6.69
N VAL A 94 6.52 -4.42 7.49
CA VAL A 94 6.84 -4.81 8.87
C VAL A 94 6.80 -3.60 9.79
N MET A 95 6.17 -3.77 10.95
CA MET A 95 6.31 -2.84 12.07
C MET A 95 6.97 -3.57 13.23
N HIS A 96 8.15 -3.11 13.64
CA HIS A 96 8.80 -3.58 14.85
C HIS A 96 8.34 -2.71 16.02
N TRP A 97 7.42 -3.24 16.79
CA TRP A 97 6.85 -2.54 17.94
C TRP A 97 7.61 -2.90 19.22
N HIS A 98 8.49 -2.00 19.66
CA HIS A 98 9.31 -2.20 20.84
C HIS A 98 8.57 -1.74 22.09
N LEU A 99 8.19 -2.69 22.95
CA LEU A 99 7.36 -2.44 24.13
C LEU A 99 8.13 -2.53 25.45
N THR A 100 9.30 -3.16 25.44
CA THR A 100 10.08 -3.43 26.69
C THR A 100 11.54 -3.06 26.57
#